data_62433ddeee18413a4cd56f27bf51b16b
#
_entry.id   62433ddeee18413a4cd56f27bf51b16b
#
_cell.length_a   1.000
_cell.length_b   1.000
_cell.length_c   1.000
_cell.angle_alpha   90.00
_cell.angle_beta   90.00
_cell.angle_gamma   90.00
#
_symmetry.space_group_name_H-M   'P 1'
#
loop_
_entity.id
_entity.type
_entity.pdbx_description
1 polymer ?
#
loop_
_entity_poly.entity_id
_entity_poly.type
_entity_poly.pdbx_seq_one_letter_code
_entity_poly.pdbx_strand_id
1 'polypeptide(L)'
;KGGTAGASTDEDGKFAINVPEGAVLIISHLGYESKEIVAGTSTNLTITLVASYSALSEVVVTALGIKREKKALTYAATELKGSDFSNARETNLASALSSKVAGVQVTTTAGGMSGSSNIIIRGNSSLSGNSQPLYVIDGVPIDNSNRRGLGSQTFATGVDGGDGISNINPDDIESVTVLKGPNGAALYGQLGANGVILITTKSGGKNRKPTIQYNGSFSVGNALIKPDYQNVYGQGYDQQFTFYRKADGSIVTYDPSLSGGIPKLSGGRNPTSRGSWGPKMEGQMIEDMWGDTVSYAPIHDPYKEFFQPELQFTNTVSVDGGGEKSTYYVSLTNMNNKGVMPTNK
;
A
#
# COMPACT_ATOMS: atom_id res chain seq x y z
N LYS A 1 40.87 -16.74 22.36
CA LYS A 1 40.19 -17.60 21.38
C LYS A 1 39.86 -18.93 22.03
N GLY A 2 38.57 -19.23 22.29
CA GLY A 2 38.14 -20.45 22.96
C GLY A 2 37.87 -20.39 24.46
N GLY A 3 38.05 -19.26 25.13
CA GLY A 3 37.71 -19.05 26.53
C GLY A 3 36.37 -18.35 26.69
N THR A 4 35.70 -18.58 27.83
CA THR A 4 34.41 -17.96 28.18
C THR A 4 34.56 -16.73 29.08
N ALA A 5 35.78 -16.27 29.36
CA ALA A 5 36.05 -15.09 30.18
C ALA A 5 35.91 -13.82 29.32
N GLY A 6 35.06 -12.89 29.75
CA GLY A 6 34.89 -11.57 29.12
C GLY A 6 34.82 -10.48 30.18
N ALA A 7 35.31 -9.29 29.88
CA ALA A 7 35.18 -8.09 30.69
C ALA A 7 34.82 -6.90 29.80
N SER A 8 34.03 -5.97 30.35
CA SER A 8 33.77 -4.67 29.71
C SER A 8 34.61 -3.59 30.38
N THR A 9 34.93 -2.53 29.65
CA THR A 9 35.58 -1.34 30.19
C THR A 9 34.59 -0.51 31.00
N ASP A 10 35.12 0.20 32.02
CA ASP A 10 34.40 1.25 32.72
C ASP A 10 34.36 2.58 31.88
N GLU A 11 33.84 3.64 32.49
CA GLU A 11 33.72 4.97 31.86
C GLU A 11 35.08 5.59 31.55
N ASP A 12 36.12 5.22 32.27
CA ASP A 12 37.51 5.66 32.06
C ASP A 12 38.28 4.79 31.04
N GLY A 13 37.63 3.77 30.48
CA GLY A 13 38.26 2.82 29.57
C GLY A 13 39.13 1.76 30.22
N LYS A 14 39.03 1.60 31.57
CA LYS A 14 39.80 0.60 32.32
C LYS A 14 39.06 -0.73 32.34
N PHE A 15 39.80 -1.82 32.24
CA PHE A 15 39.25 -3.18 32.35
C PHE A 15 40.16 -4.07 33.21
N ALA A 16 39.60 -5.07 33.82
CA ALA A 16 40.35 -6.09 34.53
C ALA A 16 39.83 -7.47 34.06
N ILE A 17 40.76 -8.31 33.65
CA ILE A 17 40.45 -9.67 33.21
C ILE A 17 41.50 -10.62 33.70
N ASN A 18 41.12 -11.76 34.28
CA ASN A 18 42.04 -12.79 34.71
C ASN A 18 42.12 -13.89 33.64
N VAL A 19 43.25 -13.98 32.99
CA VAL A 19 43.50 -14.94 31.91
C VAL A 19 44.86 -15.59 32.09
N PRO A 20 45.05 -16.83 31.67
CA PRO A 20 46.36 -17.50 31.69
C PRO A 20 47.33 -16.80 30.73
N GLU A 21 48.64 -16.89 31.08
CA GLU A 21 49.72 -16.40 30.21
C GLU A 21 49.65 -17.05 28.81
N GLY A 22 49.82 -16.25 27.80
CA GLY A 22 49.71 -16.67 26.39
C GLY A 22 48.27 -16.71 25.83
N ALA A 23 47.27 -16.33 26.62
CA ALA A 23 45.90 -16.23 26.12
C ALA A 23 45.77 -15.09 25.10
N VAL A 24 45.03 -15.32 24.02
CA VAL A 24 44.70 -14.29 23.03
C VAL A 24 43.47 -13.53 23.49
N LEU A 25 43.66 -12.23 23.75
CA LEU A 25 42.58 -11.30 24.06
C LEU A 25 42.12 -10.66 22.78
N ILE A 26 40.81 -10.68 22.52
CA ILE A 26 40.17 -9.97 21.40
C ILE A 26 39.46 -8.76 21.99
N ILE A 27 39.91 -7.58 21.63
CA ILE A 27 39.35 -6.31 22.04
C ILE A 27 38.53 -5.75 20.90
N SER A 28 37.26 -5.47 21.15
CA SER A 28 36.33 -4.90 20.17
C SER A 28 35.54 -3.77 20.78
N HIS A 29 35.33 -2.73 20.01
CA HIS A 29 34.46 -1.61 20.36
C HIS A 29 33.70 -1.17 19.10
N LEU A 30 32.47 -0.71 19.27
CA LEU A 30 31.67 -0.22 18.15
C LEU A 30 32.35 0.99 17.48
N GLY A 31 32.62 0.91 16.19
CA GLY A 31 33.29 1.96 15.42
C GLY A 31 34.83 1.85 15.40
N TYR A 32 35.42 0.77 15.94
CA TYR A 32 36.84 0.51 15.94
C TYR A 32 37.18 -0.88 15.38
N GLU A 33 38.37 -1.03 14.82
CA GLU A 33 38.86 -2.33 14.37
C GLU A 33 39.14 -3.24 15.57
N SER A 34 38.70 -4.47 15.50
CA SER A 34 38.98 -5.47 16.55
C SER A 34 40.48 -5.79 16.54
N LYS A 35 41.10 -5.74 17.72
CA LYS A 35 42.53 -6.00 17.90
C LYS A 35 42.77 -7.25 18.72
N GLU A 36 43.58 -8.16 18.21
CA GLU A 36 44.01 -9.35 18.94
C GLU A 36 45.35 -9.05 19.60
N ILE A 37 45.49 -9.39 20.90
CA ILE A 37 46.73 -9.20 21.67
C ILE A 37 46.97 -10.46 22.51
N VAL A 38 48.17 -10.94 22.56
CA VAL A 38 48.56 -12.06 23.43
C VAL A 38 48.86 -11.52 24.81
N ALA A 39 48.21 -12.06 25.82
CA ALA A 39 48.43 -11.73 27.22
C ALA A 39 49.83 -12.26 27.64
N GLY A 40 50.74 -11.31 27.94
CA GLY A 40 52.09 -11.61 28.48
C GLY A 40 52.09 -11.50 30.01
N THR A 41 53.28 -11.52 30.61
CA THR A 41 53.52 -11.36 32.03
C THR A 41 53.28 -9.96 32.60
N SER A 42 52.96 -8.98 31.73
CA SER A 42 52.70 -7.60 32.15
C SER A 42 51.30 -7.44 32.75
N THR A 43 51.23 -6.90 33.97
CA THR A 43 49.97 -6.64 34.71
C THR A 43 49.19 -5.43 34.19
N ASN A 44 49.82 -4.54 33.36
CA ASN A 44 49.18 -3.37 32.79
C ASN A 44 49.34 -3.38 31.27
N LEU A 45 48.23 -3.36 30.54
CA LEU A 45 48.16 -3.30 29.09
C LEU A 45 47.46 -2.01 28.65
N THR A 46 48.14 -1.16 27.90
CA THR A 46 47.51 -0.02 27.26
C THR A 46 47.25 -0.37 25.80
N ILE A 47 45.97 -0.34 25.39
CA ILE A 47 45.53 -0.77 24.07
C ILE A 47 44.90 0.40 23.34
N THR A 48 45.50 0.80 22.25
CA THR A 48 44.92 1.80 21.37
C THR A 48 44.18 1.10 20.23
N LEU A 49 42.91 1.38 20.09
CA LEU A 49 42.09 0.91 18.98
C LEU A 49 42.12 1.94 17.86
N VAL A 50 42.20 1.46 16.63
CA VAL A 50 42.12 2.31 15.43
C VAL A 50 40.66 2.46 15.06
N ALA A 51 40.20 3.70 14.88
CA ALA A 51 38.83 3.94 14.44
C ALA A 51 38.61 3.24 13.09
N SER A 52 37.70 2.32 13.07
CA SER A 52 37.25 1.70 11.82
C SER A 52 36.21 2.61 11.23
N TYR A 53 36.57 3.32 10.18
CA TYR A 53 35.61 3.92 9.27
C TYR A 53 35.03 2.83 8.35
N SER A 54 34.61 1.71 8.96
CA SER A 54 33.66 0.84 8.30
C SER A 54 32.38 1.64 8.18
N ALA A 55 32.36 2.58 7.22
CA ALA A 55 31.10 3.02 6.66
C ALA A 55 30.38 1.72 6.35
N LEU A 56 29.24 1.48 7.02
CA LEU A 56 28.31 0.44 6.64
C LEU A 56 28.19 0.58 5.12
N SER A 57 28.88 -0.30 4.39
CA SER A 57 28.84 -0.30 2.93
C SER A 57 27.41 -0.67 2.59
N GLU A 58 26.61 0.36 2.32
CA GLU A 58 25.22 0.18 1.90
C GLU A 58 25.28 -0.57 0.58
N VAL A 59 24.98 -1.86 0.65
CA VAL A 59 25.00 -2.77 -0.50
C VAL A 59 23.63 -2.72 -1.13
N VAL A 60 23.58 -2.33 -2.39
CA VAL A 60 22.36 -2.24 -3.18
C VAL A 60 22.28 -3.45 -4.12
N VAL A 61 21.13 -4.04 -4.25
CA VAL A 61 20.88 -5.05 -5.26
C VAL A 61 20.71 -4.35 -6.61
N THR A 62 21.57 -4.70 -7.56
CA THR A 62 21.53 -4.18 -8.93
C THR A 62 20.76 -5.13 -9.85
N ALA A 63 20.75 -4.82 -11.15
CA ALA A 63 20.19 -5.69 -12.18
C ALA A 63 20.71 -7.13 -12.05
N LEU A 64 19.84 -8.09 -12.30
CA LEU A 64 20.13 -9.53 -12.22
C LEU A 64 20.45 -10.05 -10.81
N GLY A 65 20.01 -9.36 -9.76
CA GLY A 65 20.20 -9.82 -8.37
C GLY A 65 21.64 -9.68 -7.83
N ILE A 66 22.52 -8.98 -8.53
CA ILE A 66 23.92 -8.82 -8.12
C ILE A 66 24.02 -7.75 -7.03
N LYS A 67 24.55 -8.09 -5.87
CA LYS A 67 24.81 -7.15 -4.77
C LYS A 67 26.07 -6.32 -5.07
N ARG A 68 25.94 -4.99 -5.11
CA ARG A 68 27.06 -4.04 -5.27
C ARG A 68 27.00 -2.95 -4.22
N GLU A 69 28.14 -2.39 -3.88
CA GLU A 69 28.19 -1.23 -2.98
C GLU A 69 27.55 -0.01 -3.67
N LYS A 70 26.69 0.70 -2.95
CA LYS A 70 25.99 1.90 -3.44
C LYS A 70 26.95 2.94 -4.02
N LYS A 71 28.14 3.09 -3.41
CA LYS A 71 29.20 3.99 -3.88
C LYS A 71 29.79 3.59 -5.24
N ALA A 72 29.67 2.32 -5.63
CA ALA A 72 30.16 1.81 -6.90
C ALA A 72 29.13 1.95 -8.04
N LEU A 73 27.93 2.46 -7.75
CA LEU A 73 26.92 2.69 -8.76
C LEU A 73 27.11 4.06 -9.42
N THR A 74 27.23 4.06 -10.73
CA THR A 74 27.35 5.28 -11.56
C THR A 74 25.99 5.98 -11.77
N TYR A 75 24.91 5.45 -11.20
CA TYR A 75 23.55 5.95 -11.37
C TYR A 75 22.82 6.14 -10.03
N ALA A 76 21.88 7.08 -10.02
CA ALA A 76 21.08 7.36 -8.84
C ALA A 76 20.02 6.26 -8.63
N ALA A 77 20.24 5.42 -7.63
CA ALA A 77 19.27 4.45 -7.13
C ALA A 77 18.78 4.89 -5.75
N THR A 78 17.47 4.79 -5.53
CA THR A 78 16.89 4.97 -4.19
C THR A 78 16.51 3.60 -3.68
N GLU A 79 17.11 3.18 -2.58
CA GLU A 79 16.79 1.92 -1.90
C GLU A 79 15.97 2.18 -0.66
N LEU A 80 14.95 1.35 -0.46
CA LEU A 80 14.13 1.26 0.72
C LEU A 80 14.27 -0.14 1.31
N LYS A 81 14.43 -0.23 2.61
CA LYS A 81 14.50 -1.52 3.31
C LYS A 81 13.10 -2.08 3.56
N GLY A 82 12.96 -3.39 3.66
CA GLY A 82 11.71 -4.05 3.99
C GLY A 82 11.11 -3.56 5.32
N SER A 83 11.96 -3.20 6.30
CA SER A 83 11.52 -2.60 7.57
C SER A 83 10.74 -1.29 7.39
N ASP A 84 11.04 -0.53 6.34
CA ASP A 84 10.34 0.73 6.08
C ASP A 84 8.89 0.50 5.65
N PHE A 85 8.60 -0.66 5.07
CA PHE A 85 7.26 -1.07 4.66
C PHE A 85 6.48 -1.74 5.80
N SER A 86 7.18 -2.45 6.69
CA SER A 86 6.55 -3.15 7.81
C SER A 86 6.14 -2.21 8.96
N ASN A 87 6.86 -1.09 9.16
CA ASN A 87 6.57 -0.13 10.23
C ASN A 87 5.36 0.77 9.93
N ALA A 88 5.13 1.11 8.68
CA ALA A 88 3.95 1.85 8.22
C ALA A 88 3.31 1.02 7.10
N ARG A 89 2.51 0.05 7.51
CA ARG A 89 1.90 -0.89 6.58
C ARG A 89 0.83 -0.21 5.75
N GLU A 90 1.11 -0.12 4.49
CA GLU A 90 0.10 0.13 3.48
C GLU A 90 -0.25 -1.19 2.80
N THR A 91 -1.51 -1.35 2.45
CA THR A 91 -2.02 -2.57 1.82
C THR A 91 -1.40 -2.79 0.46
N ASN A 92 -1.11 -1.71 -0.25
CA ASN A 92 -0.50 -1.75 -1.57
C ASN A 92 0.93 -1.21 -1.49
N LEU A 93 1.90 -2.04 -1.91
CA LEU A 93 3.31 -1.68 -1.96
C LEU A 93 3.55 -0.40 -2.78
N ALA A 94 2.76 -0.19 -3.82
CA ALA A 94 2.85 1.00 -4.65
C ALA A 94 2.57 2.28 -3.85
N SER A 95 1.52 2.29 -3.02
CA SER A 95 1.18 3.44 -2.18
C SER A 95 2.30 3.79 -1.21
N ALA A 96 2.92 2.77 -0.62
CA ALA A 96 4.05 2.95 0.28
C ALA A 96 5.27 3.60 -0.39
N LEU A 97 5.46 3.44 -1.70
CA LEU A 97 6.54 4.07 -2.45
C LEU A 97 6.35 5.58 -2.63
N SER A 98 5.10 6.04 -2.75
CA SER A 98 4.79 7.46 -2.98
C SER A 98 5.30 8.38 -1.87
N SER A 99 5.19 7.95 -0.62
CA SER A 99 5.62 8.73 0.54
C SER A 99 7.12 8.66 0.82
N LYS A 100 7.82 7.66 0.26
CA LYS A 100 9.21 7.34 0.63
C LYS A 100 10.22 7.63 -0.48
N VAL A 101 9.79 7.72 -1.74
CA VAL A 101 10.69 7.92 -2.89
C VAL A 101 10.36 9.21 -3.61
N ALA A 102 11.25 10.18 -3.50
CA ALA A 102 11.10 11.45 -4.21
C ALA A 102 10.97 11.25 -5.72
N GLY A 103 9.98 11.93 -6.33
CA GLY A 103 9.71 11.86 -7.78
C GLY A 103 8.95 10.62 -8.22
N VAL A 104 8.40 9.85 -7.30
CA VAL A 104 7.43 8.78 -7.56
C VAL A 104 6.04 9.31 -7.19
N GLN A 105 5.13 9.26 -8.14
CA GLN A 105 3.71 9.57 -7.95
C GLN A 105 2.91 8.29 -8.11
N VAL A 106 2.03 8.02 -7.17
CA VAL A 106 1.15 6.87 -7.20
C VAL A 106 -0.29 7.34 -7.17
N THR A 107 -1.09 6.81 -8.08
CA THR A 107 -2.53 7.01 -8.14
C THR A 107 -3.18 5.64 -8.04
N THR A 108 -3.99 5.43 -7.01
CA THR A 108 -4.78 4.21 -6.84
C THR A 108 -6.12 4.36 -7.51
N THR A 109 -6.66 3.27 -8.04
CA THR A 109 -8.01 3.26 -8.60
C THR A 109 -9.05 3.23 -7.48
N ALA A 110 -10.29 3.60 -7.82
CA ALA A 110 -11.43 3.57 -6.89
C ALA A 110 -11.87 2.14 -6.50
N GLY A 111 -11.16 1.11 -6.97
CA GLY A 111 -11.47 -0.31 -6.71
C GLY A 111 -11.23 -0.77 -5.27
N GLY A 112 -10.86 0.12 -4.37
CA GLY A 112 -10.53 -0.21 -2.98
C GLY A 112 -9.08 -0.65 -2.80
N MET A 113 -8.80 -1.32 -1.68
CA MET A 113 -7.44 -1.71 -1.29
C MET A 113 -6.75 -2.70 -2.25
N SER A 114 -7.53 -3.52 -2.96
CA SER A 114 -7.02 -4.48 -3.96
C SER A 114 -7.02 -3.91 -5.37
N GLY A 115 -7.34 -2.63 -5.54
CA GLY A 115 -7.36 -1.96 -6.84
C GLY A 115 -5.97 -1.80 -7.44
N SER A 116 -5.92 -1.69 -8.77
CA SER A 116 -4.69 -1.42 -9.50
C SER A 116 -4.12 -0.05 -9.11
N SER A 117 -2.81 0.05 -9.15
CA SER A 117 -2.09 1.29 -8.91
C SER A 117 -1.36 1.74 -10.18
N ASN A 118 -1.42 3.03 -10.45
CA ASN A 118 -0.65 3.65 -11.51
C ASN A 118 0.55 4.39 -10.89
N ILE A 119 1.75 3.91 -11.19
CA ILE A 119 3.00 4.53 -10.73
C ILE A 119 3.64 5.28 -11.87
N ILE A 120 4.02 6.51 -11.60
CA ILE A 120 4.73 7.38 -12.54
C ILE A 120 6.01 7.88 -11.87
N ILE A 121 7.14 7.71 -12.55
CA ILE A 121 8.45 8.15 -12.06
C ILE A 121 8.89 9.37 -12.87
N ARG A 122 9.07 10.54 -12.21
CA ARG A 122 9.49 11.81 -12.82
C ARG A 122 8.52 12.36 -13.88
N GLY A 123 7.22 12.03 -13.79
CA GLY A 123 6.19 12.51 -14.71
C GLY A 123 5.92 11.59 -15.89
N ASN A 124 4.90 11.95 -16.68
CA ASN A 124 4.52 11.18 -17.87
C ASN A 124 5.57 11.33 -18.96
N SER A 125 6.07 10.22 -19.46
CA SER A 125 7.04 10.16 -20.55
C SER A 125 6.39 9.99 -21.93
N SER A 126 5.12 9.59 -21.98
CA SER A 126 4.38 9.32 -23.21
C SER A 126 2.98 9.96 -23.18
N LEU A 127 2.57 10.52 -24.31
CA LEU A 127 1.22 11.10 -24.49
C LEU A 127 0.16 10.04 -24.77
N SER A 128 0.53 8.92 -25.37
CA SER A 128 -0.40 7.87 -25.80
C SER A 128 0.01 6.46 -25.40
N GLY A 129 1.19 6.31 -24.78
CA GLY A 129 1.74 5.04 -24.35
C GLY A 129 1.67 4.83 -22.84
N ASN A 130 2.09 3.65 -22.41
CA ASN A 130 2.22 3.33 -21.01
C ASN A 130 3.42 4.09 -20.40
N SER A 131 3.20 4.83 -19.32
CA SER A 131 4.24 5.55 -18.55
C SER A 131 4.63 4.84 -17.26
N GLN A 132 4.11 3.62 -17.03
CA GLN A 132 4.44 2.84 -15.83
C GLN A 132 5.87 2.28 -15.88
N PRO A 133 6.55 2.17 -14.73
CA PRO A 133 7.85 1.55 -14.65
C PRO A 133 7.77 0.02 -14.84
N LEU A 134 8.90 -0.58 -15.21
CA LEU A 134 9.06 -2.02 -15.21
C LEU A 134 9.23 -2.53 -13.77
N TYR A 135 8.55 -3.61 -13.42
CA TYR A 135 8.75 -4.30 -12.16
C TYR A 135 9.60 -5.53 -12.36
N VAL A 136 10.55 -5.73 -11.46
CA VAL A 136 11.46 -6.87 -11.47
C VAL A 136 11.52 -7.46 -10.07
N ILE A 137 11.14 -8.73 -9.92
CA ILE A 137 11.19 -9.46 -8.64
C ILE A 137 12.31 -10.48 -8.71
N ASP A 138 13.25 -10.40 -7.81
CA ASP A 138 14.42 -11.29 -7.71
C ASP A 138 15.14 -11.50 -9.06
N GLY A 139 15.21 -10.42 -9.86
CA GLY A 139 15.83 -10.43 -11.17
C GLY A 139 14.92 -10.82 -12.34
N VAL A 140 13.68 -11.23 -12.07
CA VAL A 140 12.70 -11.61 -13.10
C VAL A 140 11.75 -10.45 -13.39
N PRO A 141 11.69 -9.95 -14.63
CA PRO A 141 10.69 -8.95 -15.02
C PRO A 141 9.28 -9.52 -14.94
N ILE A 142 8.36 -8.76 -14.37
CA ILE A 142 6.95 -9.14 -14.31
C ILE A 142 6.09 -8.19 -15.13
N ASP A 143 5.03 -8.74 -15.71
CA ASP A 143 4.00 -7.96 -16.37
C ASP A 143 3.03 -7.41 -15.33
N ASN A 144 3.03 -6.08 -15.15
CA ASN A 144 2.11 -5.38 -14.27
C ASN A 144 0.92 -4.78 -15.02
N SER A 145 0.70 -5.18 -16.27
CA SER A 145 -0.45 -4.72 -17.01
C SER A 145 -1.75 -5.24 -16.38
N ASN A 146 -2.73 -4.37 -16.27
CA ASN A 146 -4.07 -4.77 -15.87
C ASN A 146 -4.70 -5.57 -17.03
N ARG A 147 -4.69 -6.89 -16.93
CA ARG A 147 -5.16 -7.81 -17.99
C ARG A 147 -6.66 -7.73 -18.26
N ARG A 148 -7.44 -7.15 -17.37
CA ARG A 148 -8.88 -6.90 -17.58
C ARG A 148 -9.14 -5.49 -18.08
N GLY A 149 -8.31 -5.12 -19.04
CA GLY A 149 -8.21 -3.84 -19.70
C GLY A 149 -9.45 -2.99 -19.79
N LEU A 150 -9.26 -1.76 -19.50
CA LEU A 150 -10.02 -0.57 -19.90
C LEU A 150 -10.26 -0.47 -21.44
N GLY A 151 -9.98 -1.52 -22.21
CA GLY A 151 -10.05 -1.52 -23.67
C GLY A 151 -11.38 -1.94 -24.27
N SER A 152 -12.36 -2.38 -23.50
CA SER A 152 -13.69 -2.70 -24.03
C SER A 152 -14.72 -1.71 -23.48
N GLN A 153 -15.26 -0.90 -24.36
CA GLN A 153 -16.32 0.09 -24.09
C GLN A 153 -17.67 -0.53 -23.70
N THR A 154 -17.68 -1.72 -23.15
CA THR A 154 -18.91 -2.38 -22.70
C THR A 154 -19.08 -2.12 -21.21
N PHE A 155 -20.19 -1.56 -20.82
CA PHE A 155 -20.58 -1.17 -19.46
C PHE A 155 -20.42 -2.25 -18.37
N ALA A 156 -20.13 -3.48 -18.77
CA ALA A 156 -20.05 -4.64 -17.87
C ALA A 156 -18.62 -5.11 -17.56
N THR A 157 -17.57 -4.49 -18.13
CA THR A 157 -16.19 -5.01 -18.04
C THR A 157 -15.22 -4.16 -17.24
N GLY A 158 -15.71 -3.13 -16.55
CA GLY A 158 -14.89 -2.22 -15.74
C GLY A 158 -14.52 -2.74 -14.35
N VAL A 159 -14.41 -4.06 -14.16
CA VAL A 159 -13.94 -4.59 -12.87
C VAL A 159 -12.42 -4.52 -12.84
N ASP A 160 -11.90 -3.69 -11.94
CA ASP A 160 -10.47 -3.66 -11.62
C ASP A 160 -10.11 -4.93 -10.84
N GLY A 161 -9.32 -5.80 -11.46
CA GLY A 161 -8.87 -7.06 -10.86
C GLY A 161 -7.54 -6.97 -10.13
N GLY A 162 -7.05 -5.74 -9.88
CA GLY A 162 -5.73 -5.50 -9.33
C GLY A 162 -4.61 -5.61 -10.38
N ASP A 163 -3.42 -5.30 -9.97
CA ASP A 163 -2.19 -5.41 -10.75
C ASP A 163 -1.25 -6.48 -10.18
N GLY A 164 -0.17 -6.79 -10.91
CA GLY A 164 0.78 -7.82 -10.49
C GLY A 164 1.47 -7.52 -9.17
N ILE A 165 1.67 -6.22 -8.86
CA ILE A 165 2.35 -5.79 -7.62
C ILE A 165 1.43 -5.89 -6.40
N SER A 166 0.11 -5.83 -6.56
CA SER A 166 -0.84 -5.94 -5.46
C SER A 166 -0.84 -7.32 -4.79
N ASN A 167 -0.33 -8.34 -5.50
CA ASN A 167 -0.24 -9.71 -4.98
C ASN A 167 1.04 -9.96 -4.15
N ILE A 168 1.95 -8.98 -4.07
CA ILE A 168 3.19 -9.13 -3.31
C ILE A 168 2.92 -8.72 -1.86
N ASN A 169 3.21 -9.65 -0.95
CA ASN A 169 3.14 -9.34 0.48
C ASN A 169 4.33 -8.44 0.88
N PRO A 170 4.08 -7.21 1.38
CA PRO A 170 5.14 -6.33 1.86
C PRO A 170 6.04 -6.93 2.95
N ASP A 171 5.51 -7.89 3.73
CA ASP A 171 6.26 -8.57 4.78
C ASP A 171 7.37 -9.48 4.24
N ASP A 172 7.26 -9.95 3.01
CA ASP A 172 8.24 -10.84 2.38
C ASP A 172 9.35 -10.06 1.63
N ILE A 173 9.31 -8.74 1.66
CA ILE A 173 10.27 -7.87 0.98
C ILE A 173 11.50 -7.64 1.86
N GLU A 174 12.69 -7.89 1.31
CA GLU A 174 13.98 -7.51 1.91
C GLU A 174 14.32 -6.05 1.59
N SER A 175 14.18 -5.67 0.30
CA SER A 175 14.43 -4.30 -0.15
C SER A 175 13.71 -3.98 -1.46
N VAL A 176 13.47 -2.70 -1.70
CA VAL A 176 12.96 -2.16 -2.96
C VAL A 176 13.91 -1.08 -3.46
N THR A 177 14.44 -1.27 -4.67
CA THR A 177 15.32 -0.30 -5.32
C THR A 177 14.62 0.34 -6.50
N VAL A 178 14.54 1.66 -6.52
CA VAL A 178 13.92 2.42 -7.60
C VAL A 178 15.00 3.05 -8.49
N LEU A 179 15.05 2.62 -9.74
CA LEU A 179 15.91 3.16 -10.80
C LEU A 179 15.11 4.19 -11.60
N LYS A 180 15.52 5.45 -11.53
CA LYS A 180 14.75 6.57 -12.09
C LYS A 180 15.25 6.94 -13.49
N GLY A 181 14.33 6.97 -14.46
CA GLY A 181 14.60 7.47 -15.81
C GLY A 181 15.56 6.59 -16.63
N PRO A 182 16.51 7.20 -17.39
CA PRO A 182 17.35 6.48 -18.35
C PRO A 182 18.22 5.37 -17.75
N ASN A 183 18.41 5.39 -16.44
CA ASN A 183 19.19 4.37 -15.71
C ASN A 183 18.52 3.00 -15.78
N GLY A 184 17.18 2.98 -15.79
CA GLY A 184 16.41 1.75 -16.02
C GLY A 184 16.60 1.22 -17.45
N ALA A 185 16.60 2.12 -18.44
CA ALA A 185 16.81 1.75 -19.83
C ALA A 185 18.21 1.17 -20.10
N ALA A 186 19.24 1.66 -19.41
CA ALA A 186 20.60 1.15 -19.53
C ALA A 186 20.75 -0.32 -19.09
N LEU A 187 19.90 -0.76 -18.16
CA LEU A 187 19.95 -2.12 -17.60
C LEU A 187 18.92 -3.08 -18.21
N TYR A 188 17.73 -2.56 -18.54
CA TYR A 188 16.59 -3.36 -19.02
C TYR A 188 16.11 -2.96 -20.42
N GLY A 189 16.91 -2.16 -21.13
CA GLY A 189 16.56 -1.70 -22.48
C GLY A 189 15.28 -0.85 -22.50
N GLN A 190 14.53 -0.96 -23.58
CA GLN A 190 13.32 -0.17 -23.80
C GLN A 190 12.25 -0.41 -22.72
N LEU A 191 12.18 -1.60 -22.13
CA LEU A 191 11.22 -1.92 -21.07
C LEU A 191 11.45 -1.09 -19.81
N GLY A 192 12.70 -0.70 -19.54
CA GLY A 192 13.08 0.13 -18.40
C GLY A 192 13.08 1.64 -18.68
N ALA A 193 12.61 2.11 -19.84
CA ALA A 193 12.67 3.52 -20.22
C ALA A 193 11.93 4.46 -19.26
N ASN A 194 10.82 4.01 -18.69
CA ASN A 194 10.02 4.75 -17.71
C ASN A 194 10.53 4.59 -16.27
N GLY A 195 11.68 3.93 -16.08
CA GLY A 195 12.22 3.54 -14.80
C GLY A 195 11.96 2.07 -14.47
N VAL A 196 12.62 1.58 -13.42
CA VAL A 196 12.51 0.18 -12.96
C VAL A 196 12.37 0.15 -11.46
N ILE A 197 11.48 -0.68 -10.96
CA ILE A 197 11.31 -0.99 -9.54
C ILE A 197 11.79 -2.42 -9.33
N LEU A 198 12.94 -2.55 -8.67
CA LEU A 198 13.54 -3.83 -8.30
C LEU A 198 13.07 -4.22 -6.92
N ILE A 199 12.44 -5.37 -6.80
CA ILE A 199 11.97 -5.92 -5.53
C ILE A 199 12.81 -7.15 -5.24
N THR A 200 13.45 -7.15 -4.07
CA THR A 200 14.19 -8.30 -3.57
C THR A 200 13.42 -8.91 -2.41
N THR A 201 13.15 -10.20 -2.49
CA THR A 201 12.43 -10.91 -1.44
C THR A 201 13.39 -11.40 -0.36
N LYS A 202 12.86 -11.62 0.85
CA LYS A 202 13.62 -12.15 1.99
C LYS A 202 14.11 -13.56 1.69
N SER A 203 15.33 -13.82 2.12
CA SER A 203 15.97 -15.14 2.02
C SER A 203 16.45 -15.61 3.39
N GLY A 204 16.64 -16.91 3.56
CA GLY A 204 17.17 -17.46 4.79
C GLY A 204 18.64 -17.08 5.04
N GLY A 205 19.01 -16.86 6.29
CA GLY A 205 20.38 -16.56 6.69
C GLY A 205 21.25 -17.82 6.79
N LYS A 206 22.51 -17.78 6.29
CA LYS A 206 23.49 -18.86 6.50
C LYS A 206 23.88 -18.98 7.98
N ASN A 207 24.05 -20.21 8.46
CA ASN A 207 24.45 -20.53 9.83
C ASN A 207 23.56 -19.87 10.91
N ARG A 208 22.28 -19.68 10.59
CA ARG A 208 21.29 -19.06 11.47
C ARG A 208 20.33 -20.11 12.01
N LYS A 209 20.12 -20.07 13.35
CA LYS A 209 19.08 -20.89 13.97
C LYS A 209 17.72 -20.51 13.43
N PRO A 210 16.78 -21.46 13.33
CA PRO A 210 15.41 -21.17 12.92
C PRO A 210 14.81 -20.04 13.77
N THR A 211 14.31 -19.01 13.10
CA THR A 211 13.63 -17.87 13.71
C THR A 211 12.20 -17.84 13.21
N ILE A 212 11.25 -17.80 14.13
CA ILE A 212 9.83 -17.66 13.79
C ILE A 212 9.44 -16.20 14.03
N GLN A 213 8.81 -15.61 13.04
CA GLN A 213 8.32 -14.22 13.08
C GLN A 213 6.82 -14.22 12.83
N TYR A 214 6.06 -13.52 13.68
CA TYR A 214 4.64 -13.28 13.48
C TYR A 214 4.41 -11.78 13.33
N ASN A 215 3.67 -11.43 12.29
CA ASN A 215 3.26 -10.07 12.00
C ASN A 215 1.74 -10.02 11.84
N GLY A 216 1.07 -9.26 12.69
CA GLY A 216 -0.36 -9.00 12.58
C GLY A 216 -0.64 -7.53 12.34
N SER A 217 -1.60 -7.20 11.46
CA SER A 217 -2.11 -5.84 11.29
C SER A 217 -3.62 -5.82 11.20
N PHE A 218 -4.19 -4.77 11.75
CA PHE A 218 -5.61 -4.45 11.67
C PHE A 218 -5.76 -3.01 11.23
N SER A 219 -6.56 -2.76 10.20
CA SER A 219 -6.87 -1.42 9.75
C SER A 219 -8.37 -1.23 9.58
N VAL A 220 -8.81 0.00 9.86
CA VAL A 220 -10.20 0.44 9.69
C VAL A 220 -10.18 1.66 8.80
N GLY A 221 -10.94 1.61 7.71
CA GLY A 221 -11.14 2.71 6.78
C GLY A 221 -12.58 3.18 6.78
N ASN A 222 -12.81 4.47 6.56
CA ASN A 222 -14.12 5.04 6.36
C ASN A 222 -14.11 5.96 5.15
N ALA A 223 -15.23 6.06 4.44
CA ALA A 223 -15.39 7.06 3.39
C ALA A 223 -15.32 8.46 4.01
N LEU A 224 -14.25 9.20 3.73
CA LEU A 224 -13.98 10.49 4.34
C LEU A 224 -14.69 11.64 3.60
N ILE A 225 -14.61 11.62 2.27
CA ILE A 225 -15.16 12.69 1.43
C ILE A 225 -16.44 12.19 0.79
N LYS A 226 -17.52 12.85 1.08
CA LYS A 226 -18.83 12.61 0.50
C LYS A 226 -19.40 13.94 -0.02
N PRO A 227 -20.19 13.91 -1.10
CA PRO A 227 -20.90 15.10 -1.56
C PRO A 227 -21.84 15.61 -0.49
N ASP A 228 -21.92 16.91 -0.37
CA ASP A 228 -22.92 17.57 0.45
C ASP A 228 -24.18 17.77 -0.38
N TYR A 229 -25.18 16.92 -0.11
CA TYR A 229 -26.45 16.98 -0.83
C TYR A 229 -27.43 17.89 -0.11
N GLN A 230 -28.17 18.66 -0.88
CA GLN A 230 -29.31 19.38 -0.36
C GLN A 230 -30.42 18.41 0.11
N ASN A 231 -31.05 18.71 1.24
CA ASN A 231 -32.10 17.92 1.87
C ASN A 231 -33.39 18.70 2.04
N VAL A 232 -33.61 19.73 1.21
CA VAL A 232 -34.80 20.61 1.28
C VAL A 232 -35.81 20.23 0.22
N TYR A 233 -35.33 19.96 -0.99
CA TYR A 233 -36.17 19.64 -2.15
C TYR A 233 -35.93 18.20 -2.59
N GLY A 234 -37.00 17.49 -2.95
CA GLY A 234 -36.89 16.13 -3.44
C GLY A 234 -36.73 16.04 -4.96
N GLN A 235 -37.12 14.91 -5.52
CA GLN A 235 -36.98 14.63 -6.94
C GLN A 235 -37.90 15.52 -7.78
N GLY A 236 -37.38 16.11 -8.85
CA GLY A 236 -38.12 16.96 -9.79
C GLY A 236 -37.33 18.19 -10.20
N TYR A 237 -37.98 19.09 -10.96
CA TYR A 237 -37.37 20.32 -11.49
C TYR A 237 -38.14 21.60 -11.11
N ASP A 238 -39.43 21.48 -10.77
CA ASP A 238 -40.36 22.62 -10.75
C ASP A 238 -40.80 23.04 -9.36
N GLN A 239 -40.21 22.49 -8.30
CA GLN A 239 -40.61 22.71 -6.91
C GLN A 239 -42.09 22.40 -6.62
N GLN A 240 -42.75 21.71 -7.52
CA GLN A 240 -44.15 21.34 -7.44
C GLN A 240 -44.28 19.81 -7.57
N PHE A 241 -45.32 19.27 -6.96
CA PHE A 241 -45.68 17.89 -7.24
C PHE A 241 -46.11 17.78 -8.69
N THR A 242 -45.49 16.92 -9.46
CA THR A 242 -45.82 16.78 -10.86
C THR A 242 -47.05 15.91 -11.02
N PHE A 243 -47.67 16.07 -12.03
CA PHE A 243 -49.04 16.02 -12.41
C PHE A 243 -49.27 14.83 -13.30
N TYR A 244 -50.42 14.25 -13.06
CA TYR A 244 -51.04 13.31 -13.97
C TYR A 244 -51.28 14.00 -15.31
N ARG A 245 -50.76 13.44 -16.38
CA ARG A 245 -51.14 13.84 -17.72
C ARG A 245 -52.37 13.03 -18.14
N LYS A 246 -53.50 13.66 -18.37
CA LYS A 246 -54.68 12.99 -18.92
C LYS A 246 -54.37 12.46 -20.34
N ALA A 247 -55.20 11.53 -20.80
CA ALA A 247 -55.07 10.96 -22.13
C ALA A 247 -55.15 12.00 -23.25
N ASP A 248 -55.77 13.15 -23.00
CA ASP A 248 -55.87 14.31 -23.88
C ASP A 248 -54.58 15.20 -23.92
N GLY A 249 -53.58 14.84 -23.15
CA GLY A 249 -52.32 15.59 -23.05
C GLY A 249 -52.34 16.78 -22.07
N SER A 250 -53.49 17.08 -21.44
CA SER A 250 -53.58 18.14 -20.46
C SER A 250 -52.88 17.75 -19.16
N ILE A 251 -52.19 18.72 -18.56
CA ILE A 251 -51.50 18.55 -17.27
C ILE A 251 -52.52 18.88 -16.18
N VAL A 252 -52.80 17.93 -15.32
CA VAL A 252 -53.64 18.15 -14.12
C VAL A 252 -52.71 18.53 -13.00
N THR A 253 -52.79 19.77 -12.55
CA THR A 253 -52.14 20.26 -11.35
C THR A 253 -52.68 19.47 -10.15
N TYR A 254 -51.82 19.05 -9.25
CA TYR A 254 -52.23 18.37 -8.02
C TYR A 254 -53.30 19.22 -7.30
N ASP A 255 -54.47 18.68 -7.22
CA ASP A 255 -55.57 19.23 -6.41
C ASP A 255 -55.88 18.22 -5.30
N PRO A 256 -55.57 18.57 -4.03
CA PRO A 256 -55.83 17.66 -2.92
C PRO A 256 -57.28 17.22 -2.82
N SER A 257 -58.22 18.00 -3.33
CA SER A 257 -59.64 17.67 -3.29
C SER A 257 -60.06 16.62 -4.34
N LEU A 258 -59.29 16.51 -5.43
CA LEU A 258 -59.62 15.60 -6.53
C LEU A 258 -58.87 14.24 -6.44
N SER A 259 -57.77 14.19 -5.71
CA SER A 259 -56.92 12.99 -5.64
C SER A 259 -57.01 12.22 -4.32
N GLY A 260 -58.08 12.42 -3.56
CA GLY A 260 -58.20 11.72 -2.25
C GLY A 260 -57.18 12.19 -1.20
N GLY A 261 -56.54 13.35 -1.43
CA GLY A 261 -55.66 14.00 -0.46
C GLY A 261 -54.21 13.57 -0.46
N ILE A 262 -53.79 12.59 -1.26
CA ILE A 262 -52.42 12.11 -1.30
C ILE A 262 -51.76 12.54 -2.61
N PRO A 263 -50.73 13.41 -2.58
CA PRO A 263 -49.99 13.76 -3.77
C PRO A 263 -49.18 12.57 -4.29
N LYS A 264 -49.13 12.43 -5.61
CA LYS A 264 -48.24 11.48 -6.25
C LYS A 264 -46.95 12.16 -6.63
N LEU A 265 -45.84 11.53 -6.32
CA LEU A 265 -44.57 11.87 -6.96
C LEU A 265 -44.73 11.59 -8.43
N SER A 266 -44.71 12.62 -9.17
CA SER A 266 -44.94 12.52 -10.57
C SER A 266 -43.87 11.76 -11.25
N GLY A 267 -44.32 11.03 -12.02
CA GLY A 267 -43.59 10.31 -12.97
C GLY A 267 -44.02 8.88 -13.00
N GLY A 268 -45.24 8.62 -12.70
CA GLY A 268 -45.79 7.29 -12.84
C GLY A 268 -45.51 6.55 -14.13
N ARG A 269 -44.69 7.10 -15.01
CA ARG A 269 -44.08 6.45 -16.18
C ARG A 269 -42.85 7.14 -16.72
N ASN A 270 -42.28 8.13 -16.06
CA ASN A 270 -41.01 8.71 -16.51
C ASN A 270 -39.99 8.75 -15.37
N PRO A 271 -39.30 7.61 -15.12
CA PRO A 271 -38.25 7.54 -14.10
C PRO A 271 -37.01 8.36 -14.46
N THR A 272 -37.13 9.25 -15.44
CA THR A 272 -36.02 10.04 -15.99
C THR A 272 -35.87 11.41 -15.35
N SER A 273 -36.70 11.79 -14.39
CA SER A 273 -36.45 13.04 -13.65
C SER A 273 -35.24 12.85 -12.74
N ARG A 274 -34.09 13.26 -13.23
CA ARG A 274 -32.81 13.20 -12.51
C ARG A 274 -32.55 14.46 -11.70
N GLY A 275 -33.48 15.40 -11.65
CA GLY A 275 -33.35 16.66 -10.92
C GLY A 275 -33.66 16.48 -9.43
N SER A 276 -33.00 17.25 -8.60
CA SER A 276 -33.19 17.33 -7.15
C SER A 276 -33.80 18.66 -6.72
N TRP A 277 -34.67 19.25 -7.56
CA TRP A 277 -35.36 20.53 -7.34
C TRP A 277 -36.87 20.38 -7.52
N GLY A 278 -37.40 19.27 -7.06
CA GLY A 278 -38.83 19.02 -6.99
C GLY A 278 -39.49 19.73 -5.81
N PRO A 279 -40.64 19.23 -5.33
CA PRO A 279 -41.33 19.79 -4.21
C PRO A 279 -40.51 19.79 -2.93
N LYS A 280 -40.82 20.72 -2.04
CA LYS A 280 -40.16 20.80 -0.74
C LYS A 280 -40.57 19.60 0.13
N MET A 281 -39.59 18.99 0.79
CA MET A 281 -39.78 17.85 1.66
C MET A 281 -40.15 18.30 3.07
N GLU A 282 -41.41 18.25 3.41
CA GLU A 282 -41.96 18.69 4.69
C GLU A 282 -42.61 17.55 5.50
N GLY A 283 -42.37 16.30 5.10
CA GLY A 283 -42.91 15.14 5.77
C GLY A 283 -44.36 14.78 5.35
N GLN A 284 -44.88 15.45 4.32
CA GLN A 284 -46.23 15.16 3.79
C GLN A 284 -46.26 13.73 3.22
N MET A 285 -47.45 13.09 3.33
CA MET A 285 -47.66 11.76 2.76
C MET A 285 -47.79 11.85 1.25
N ILE A 286 -47.07 11.02 0.52
CA ILE A 286 -47.10 10.93 -0.95
C ILE A 286 -47.25 9.48 -1.38
N GLU A 287 -47.76 9.26 -2.58
CA GLU A 287 -47.70 7.97 -3.24
C GLU A 287 -46.42 7.89 -4.07
N ASP A 288 -45.57 6.92 -3.79
CA ASP A 288 -44.31 6.72 -4.49
C ASP A 288 -44.53 6.08 -5.88
N MET A 289 -43.43 5.78 -6.60
CA MET A 289 -43.44 5.22 -7.95
C MET A 289 -43.99 3.76 -7.97
N TRP A 290 -44.01 3.09 -6.84
CA TRP A 290 -44.53 1.72 -6.69
C TRP A 290 -45.99 1.69 -6.22
N GLY A 291 -46.58 2.84 -5.86
CA GLY A 291 -47.95 2.96 -5.38
C GLY A 291 -48.07 2.90 -3.85
N ASP A 292 -46.94 2.89 -3.16
CA ASP A 292 -46.93 2.88 -1.69
C ASP A 292 -47.04 4.32 -1.14
N THR A 293 -47.78 4.45 -0.03
CA THR A 293 -47.88 5.74 0.66
C THR A 293 -46.74 5.91 1.64
N VAL A 294 -45.87 6.85 1.34
CA VAL A 294 -44.64 7.11 2.11
C VAL A 294 -44.54 8.57 2.56
N SER A 295 -43.78 8.84 3.63
CA SER A 295 -43.50 10.20 4.07
C SER A 295 -42.46 10.86 3.16
N TYR A 296 -42.81 12.00 2.61
CA TYR A 296 -41.89 12.80 1.78
C TYR A 296 -41.00 13.69 2.67
N ALA A 297 -40.04 13.04 3.26
CA ALA A 297 -39.06 13.66 4.15
C ALA A 297 -37.65 13.37 3.64
N PRO A 298 -36.67 14.16 4.02
CA PRO A 298 -35.28 13.84 3.74
C PRO A 298 -34.94 12.45 4.28
N ILE A 299 -34.39 11.62 3.41
CA ILE A 299 -33.85 10.33 3.82
C ILE A 299 -32.58 10.62 4.63
N HIS A 300 -32.35 9.88 5.70
CA HIS A 300 -31.08 9.93 6.42
C HIS A 300 -29.93 9.71 5.45
N ASP A 301 -28.77 10.27 5.78
CA ASP A 301 -27.57 10.30 4.96
C ASP A 301 -27.37 8.98 4.16
N PRO A 302 -27.68 8.93 2.84
CA PRO A 302 -27.66 7.69 2.06
C PRO A 302 -26.26 7.09 1.98
N TYR A 303 -25.23 7.92 2.21
CA TYR A 303 -23.85 7.42 2.28
C TYR A 303 -23.58 6.64 3.56
N LYS A 304 -24.13 7.06 4.69
CA LYS A 304 -24.00 6.31 5.94
C LYS A 304 -24.72 4.98 5.91
N GLU A 305 -25.82 4.92 5.18
CA GLU A 305 -26.60 3.69 5.05
C GLU A 305 -25.99 2.74 4.04
N PHE A 306 -25.43 3.27 2.95
CA PHE A 306 -24.87 2.46 1.88
C PHE A 306 -23.44 2.01 2.17
N PHE A 307 -22.57 2.93 2.61
CA PHE A 307 -21.17 2.61 2.86
C PHE A 307 -20.96 2.03 4.25
N GLN A 308 -20.19 0.97 4.32
CA GLN A 308 -19.78 0.34 5.56
C GLN A 308 -18.32 0.67 5.89
N PRO A 309 -17.88 0.58 7.16
CA PRO A 309 -16.48 0.65 7.48
C PRO A 309 -15.69 -0.46 6.76
N GLU A 310 -14.60 -0.07 6.14
CA GLU A 310 -13.62 -1.01 5.61
C GLU A 310 -12.84 -1.62 6.77
N LEU A 311 -12.73 -2.93 6.77
CA LEU A 311 -12.01 -3.67 7.80
C LEU A 311 -11.01 -4.60 7.12
N GLN A 312 -9.76 -4.49 7.50
CA GLN A 312 -8.72 -5.38 7.00
C GLN A 312 -7.97 -6.03 8.15
N PHE A 313 -7.80 -7.33 8.07
CA PHE A 313 -6.98 -8.13 8.94
C PHE A 313 -5.91 -8.84 8.10
N THR A 314 -4.66 -8.63 8.42
CA THR A 314 -3.56 -9.35 7.79
C THR A 314 -2.73 -10.03 8.87
N ASN A 315 -2.49 -11.33 8.71
CA ASN A 315 -1.67 -12.13 9.60
C ASN A 315 -0.61 -12.86 8.76
N THR A 316 0.64 -12.64 9.07
CA THR A 316 1.77 -13.28 8.39
C THR A 316 2.60 -14.02 9.42
N VAL A 317 2.87 -15.30 9.18
CA VAL A 317 3.84 -16.10 9.92
C VAL A 317 4.97 -16.43 8.98
N SER A 318 6.20 -16.18 9.38
CA SER A 318 7.37 -16.56 8.61
C SER A 318 8.38 -17.30 9.45
N VAL A 319 9.12 -18.19 8.80
CA VAL A 319 10.20 -18.97 9.40
C VAL A 319 11.41 -18.84 8.51
N ASP A 320 12.52 -18.38 9.04
CA ASP A 320 13.79 -18.31 8.34
C ASP A 320 14.88 -19.08 9.10
N GLY A 321 15.84 -19.61 8.36
CA GLY A 321 16.98 -20.29 8.94
C GLY A 321 17.92 -20.85 7.89
N GLY A 322 18.99 -21.49 8.33
CA GLY A 322 19.91 -22.15 7.41
C GLY A 322 21.16 -22.68 8.07
N GLY A 323 21.75 -23.68 7.40
CA GLY A 323 23.06 -24.22 7.70
C GLY A 323 24.15 -23.65 6.78
N GLU A 324 25.26 -24.34 6.71
CA GLU A 324 26.37 -23.97 5.82
C GLU A 324 26.04 -24.11 4.32
N LYS A 325 25.26 -25.15 3.97
CA LYS A 325 24.99 -25.53 2.59
C LYS A 325 23.65 -25.08 2.04
N SER A 326 22.68 -24.83 2.91
CA SER A 326 21.31 -24.46 2.50
C SER A 326 20.71 -23.45 3.43
N THR A 327 19.90 -22.57 2.87
CA THR A 327 19.09 -21.59 3.61
C THR A 327 17.64 -21.72 3.18
N TYR A 328 16.72 -21.37 4.06
CA TYR A 328 15.30 -21.39 3.75
C TYR A 328 14.58 -20.18 4.36
N TYR A 329 13.59 -19.72 3.65
CA TYR A 329 12.59 -18.74 4.10
C TYR A 329 11.23 -19.26 3.65
N VAL A 330 10.30 -19.33 4.56
CA VAL A 330 8.91 -19.73 4.28
C VAL A 330 7.99 -18.75 4.99
N SER A 331 7.02 -18.23 4.27
CA SER A 331 5.98 -17.36 4.83
C SER A 331 4.59 -17.86 4.47
N LEU A 332 3.66 -17.63 5.38
CA LEU A 332 2.24 -17.87 5.18
C LEU A 332 1.48 -16.61 5.61
N THR A 333 0.73 -16.05 4.66
CA THR A 333 -0.07 -14.85 4.91
C THR A 333 -1.54 -15.16 4.69
N ASN A 334 -2.36 -14.74 5.65
CA ASN A 334 -3.80 -14.69 5.52
C ASN A 334 -4.25 -13.23 5.59
N MET A 335 -4.95 -12.79 4.57
CA MET A 335 -5.53 -11.45 4.49
C MET A 335 -7.04 -11.55 4.30
N ASN A 336 -7.78 -10.94 5.22
CA ASN A 336 -9.22 -10.75 5.13
C ASN A 336 -9.51 -9.27 4.98
N ASN A 337 -10.22 -8.93 3.92
CA ASN A 337 -10.62 -7.56 3.63
C ASN A 337 -12.13 -7.48 3.43
N LYS A 338 -12.78 -6.55 4.11
CA LYS A 338 -14.17 -6.15 3.91
C LYS A 338 -14.16 -4.71 3.41
N GLY A 339 -14.42 -4.52 2.13
CA GLY A 339 -14.38 -3.20 1.50
C GLY A 339 -15.47 -2.25 1.95
N VAL A 340 -15.34 -0.97 1.58
CA VAL A 340 -16.30 0.11 1.89
C VAL A 340 -17.67 -0.15 1.25
N MET A 341 -17.70 -0.80 0.10
CA MET A 341 -18.97 -1.20 -0.56
C MET A 341 -19.50 -2.51 0.03
N PRO A 342 -20.82 -2.64 0.29
CA PRO A 342 -21.41 -3.79 1.00
C PRO A 342 -21.13 -5.16 0.39
N THR A 343 -20.88 -5.25 -0.90
CA THR A 343 -20.67 -6.53 -1.61
C THR A 343 -19.20 -6.84 -1.90
N ASN A 344 -18.28 -5.96 -1.49
CA ASN A 344 -16.86 -6.13 -1.75
C ASN A 344 -16.21 -6.85 -0.56
N LYS A 345 -15.88 -8.15 -0.75
CA LYS A 345 -15.19 -9.00 0.23
C LYS A 345 -13.88 -9.48 -0.34
#